data_2629154ae4a6fc969ae36430228bee2c
#
_entry.id   2629154ae4a6fc969ae36430228bee2c
#
_cell.length_a   1.000
_cell.length_b   1.000
_cell.length_c   1.000
_cell.angle_alpha   90.00
_cell.angle_beta   90.00
_cell.angle_gamma   90.00
#
_symmetry.space_group_name_H-M   'P 1'
#
loop_
_entity.id
_entity.type
_entity.pdbx_description
1 polymer ?
#
loop_
_entity_poly.entity_id
_entity_poly.type
_entity_poly.pdbx_seq_one_letter_code
_entity_poly.pdbx_strand_id
1 'polypeptide(L)'
;MTVKAIGFTEDGMPSEQIVANYTVIIPTPAAPKSNYASGVYKKAPKITLRPGSEDKKENAMIVAIYYTLDGRQATTESTLYTEPIQLPIGDSRLRAIAVASNGKISYEMNVTYKVEGNLKNMFGSKDTFNNMELYKTGYKTFTKSWGSPKSYEILPESEWYGPDMESYEAIYNWGVARFCVKTKDGSPVLYYLDTTNSKMTAPRSTRVGMKADAVLAKYRDLGQAALDADGNRLLYNLNSGNYQFGTYRKEVDGRYAIHYYYPIGDKKEVFVELSYYLDGEQEVERIVWQRYQSELNGS
;
A
#
# COMPACT_ATOMS: atom_id res chain seq x y z
N MET A 1 34.74 -36.57 -14.66
CA MET A 1 34.53 -37.35 -15.89
C MET A 1 35.79 -38.14 -16.17
N THR A 2 35.67 -39.42 -16.42
CA THR A 2 36.80 -40.28 -16.80
C THR A 2 36.68 -40.61 -18.27
N VAL A 3 37.70 -40.33 -19.06
CA VAL A 3 37.79 -40.70 -20.47
C VAL A 3 38.79 -41.85 -20.57
N LYS A 4 38.37 -42.93 -21.20
CA LYS A 4 39.22 -44.09 -21.50
C LYS A 4 39.30 -44.25 -23.01
N ALA A 5 40.48 -44.43 -23.54
CA ALA A 5 40.69 -44.64 -24.96
C ALA A 5 41.68 -45.81 -25.18
N ILE A 6 41.40 -46.62 -26.19
CA ILE A 6 42.29 -47.63 -26.75
C ILE A 6 42.37 -47.43 -28.27
N GLY A 7 43.52 -47.63 -28.84
CA GLY A 7 43.72 -47.63 -30.27
C GLY A 7 43.87 -49.09 -30.74
N PHE A 8 43.63 -49.33 -32.03
CA PHE A 8 43.88 -50.61 -32.66
C PHE A 8 44.82 -50.43 -33.85
N THR A 9 45.77 -51.36 -34.03
CA THR A 9 46.61 -51.41 -35.24
C THR A 9 45.76 -51.93 -36.44
N GLU A 10 46.29 -51.80 -37.66
CA GLU A 10 45.62 -52.30 -38.84
C GLU A 10 45.36 -53.86 -38.76
N ASP A 11 46.19 -54.59 -38.02
CA ASP A 11 46.04 -56.01 -37.74
C ASP A 11 45.09 -56.31 -36.59
N GLY A 12 44.39 -55.26 -36.04
CA GLY A 12 43.40 -55.43 -34.99
C GLY A 12 43.95 -55.59 -33.57
N MET A 13 45.25 -55.40 -33.31
CA MET A 13 45.86 -55.49 -32.00
C MET A 13 45.52 -54.21 -31.16
N PRO A 14 44.97 -54.40 -29.96
CA PRO A 14 44.65 -53.26 -29.11
C PRO A 14 45.94 -52.64 -28.48
N SER A 15 45.98 -51.32 -28.35
CA SER A 15 46.97 -50.62 -27.55
C SER A 15 46.70 -50.73 -26.04
N GLU A 16 47.64 -50.31 -25.22
CA GLU A 16 47.33 -50.04 -23.80
C GLU A 16 46.20 -49.00 -23.68
N GLN A 17 45.38 -49.17 -22.66
CA GLN A 17 44.30 -48.23 -22.35
C GLN A 17 44.85 -46.95 -21.71
N ILE A 18 44.60 -45.81 -22.32
CA ILE A 18 44.84 -44.52 -21.70
C ILE A 18 43.62 -44.16 -20.88
N VAL A 19 43.83 -43.76 -19.62
CA VAL A 19 42.78 -43.25 -18.70
C VAL A 19 43.12 -41.81 -18.33
N ALA A 20 42.21 -40.89 -18.66
CA ALA A 20 42.31 -39.48 -18.29
C ALA A 20 41.12 -39.06 -17.43
N ASN A 21 41.39 -38.46 -16.26
CA ASN A 21 40.37 -37.92 -15.37
C ASN A 21 40.27 -36.42 -15.54
N TYR A 22 39.08 -35.93 -15.80
CA TYR A 22 38.80 -34.51 -15.93
C TYR A 22 37.83 -34.06 -14.83
N THR A 23 38.14 -32.98 -14.15
CA THR A 23 37.23 -32.29 -13.26
C THR A 23 36.77 -31.03 -13.93
N VAL A 24 35.46 -30.92 -14.19
CA VAL A 24 34.84 -29.70 -14.71
C VAL A 24 34.35 -28.88 -13.53
N ILE A 25 34.98 -27.77 -13.29
CA ILE A 25 34.55 -26.78 -12.26
C ILE A 25 33.66 -25.76 -12.95
N ILE A 26 32.38 -25.77 -12.63
CA ILE A 26 31.44 -24.77 -13.09
C ILE A 26 31.37 -23.69 -12.01
N PRO A 27 31.79 -22.43 -12.26
CA PRO A 27 31.76 -21.37 -11.25
C PRO A 27 30.34 -21.06 -10.80
N THR A 28 30.18 -20.63 -9.55
CA THR A 28 28.93 -20.09 -9.03
C THR A 28 28.70 -18.72 -9.66
N PRO A 29 27.51 -18.44 -10.23
CA PRO A 29 27.21 -17.15 -10.82
C PRO A 29 27.27 -16.02 -9.78
N ALA A 30 27.63 -14.82 -10.22
CA ALA A 30 27.63 -13.64 -9.36
C ALA A 30 26.20 -13.25 -8.95
N ALA A 31 26.06 -12.63 -7.79
CA ALA A 31 24.76 -12.12 -7.31
C ALA A 31 24.12 -11.14 -8.32
N PRO A 32 22.80 -11.13 -8.46
CA PRO A 32 22.11 -10.10 -9.23
C PRO A 32 22.49 -8.68 -8.80
N LYS A 33 22.32 -7.72 -9.67
CA LYS A 33 22.56 -6.29 -9.39
C LYS A 33 21.28 -5.50 -9.54
N SER A 34 21.09 -4.54 -8.64
CA SER A 34 20.03 -3.54 -8.69
C SER A 34 20.54 -2.26 -9.35
N ASN A 35 19.65 -1.54 -10.04
CA ASN A 35 19.93 -0.19 -10.58
C ASN A 35 20.02 0.90 -9.50
N TYR A 36 19.57 0.61 -8.27
CA TYR A 36 19.65 1.51 -7.12
C TYR A 36 20.44 0.86 -5.99
N ALA A 37 21.30 1.62 -5.34
CA ALA A 37 22.04 1.20 -4.15
C ALA A 37 21.15 1.19 -2.89
N SER A 38 21.63 0.57 -1.80
CA SER A 38 21.02 0.78 -0.47
C SER A 38 20.95 2.25 -0.14
N GLY A 39 19.83 2.70 0.45
CA GLY A 39 19.71 4.11 0.82
C GLY A 39 18.29 4.53 1.16
N VAL A 40 18.18 5.85 1.45
CA VAL A 40 16.93 6.53 1.74
C VAL A 40 16.47 7.32 0.49
N TYR A 41 15.23 7.10 0.08
CA TYR A 41 14.67 7.70 -1.13
C TYR A 41 13.40 8.47 -0.81
N LYS A 42 13.31 9.73 -1.25
CA LYS A 42 12.11 10.57 -1.07
C LYS A 42 10.93 10.12 -1.94
N LYS A 43 11.23 9.53 -3.10
CA LYS A 43 10.24 8.96 -4.03
C LYS A 43 10.55 7.49 -4.21
N ALA A 44 9.53 6.65 -4.25
CA ALA A 44 9.68 5.23 -4.48
C ALA A 44 10.32 4.96 -5.85
N PRO A 45 11.56 4.43 -5.91
CA PRO A 45 12.20 4.09 -7.17
C PRO A 45 11.59 2.80 -7.74
N LYS A 46 11.66 2.66 -9.07
CA LYS A 46 11.45 1.37 -9.74
C LYS A 46 12.77 0.62 -9.81
N ILE A 47 12.83 -0.53 -9.16
CA ILE A 47 14.03 -1.35 -9.10
C ILE A 47 14.06 -2.29 -10.29
N THR A 48 15.13 -2.19 -11.08
CA THR A 48 15.44 -3.13 -12.15
C THR A 48 16.54 -4.07 -11.68
N LEU A 49 16.30 -5.37 -11.78
CA LEU A 49 17.29 -6.40 -11.52
C LEU A 49 17.93 -6.87 -12.82
N ARG A 50 19.23 -7.14 -12.75
CA ARG A 50 20.01 -7.68 -13.87
C ARG A 50 21.00 -8.74 -13.34
N PRO A 51 21.45 -9.68 -14.18
CA PRO A 51 22.53 -10.61 -13.83
C PRO A 51 23.78 -9.87 -13.32
N GLY A 52 24.45 -10.46 -12.34
CA GLY A 52 25.63 -9.87 -11.72
C GLY A 52 26.88 -9.86 -12.58
N SER A 53 27.05 -10.88 -13.41
CA SER A 53 28.08 -10.98 -14.43
C SER A 53 27.45 -11.27 -15.78
N GLU A 54 27.94 -10.63 -16.83
CA GLU A 54 27.70 -11.01 -18.23
C GLU A 54 28.70 -12.09 -18.63
N ASP A 55 28.78 -13.20 -17.88
CA ASP A 55 29.61 -14.32 -18.30
C ASP A 55 29.00 -14.96 -19.53
N LYS A 56 29.43 -14.47 -20.68
CA LYS A 56 29.12 -14.97 -22.02
C LYS A 56 29.71 -16.36 -22.31
N LYS A 57 30.21 -17.06 -21.29
CA LYS A 57 30.69 -18.44 -21.42
C LYS A 57 29.50 -19.37 -21.40
N GLU A 58 29.39 -20.16 -22.41
CA GLU A 58 28.27 -21.00 -22.89
C GLU A 58 27.51 -21.86 -21.85
N ASN A 59 27.99 -21.95 -20.61
CA ASN A 59 27.41 -22.85 -19.59
C ASN A 59 26.87 -22.15 -18.35
N ALA A 60 26.74 -20.82 -18.35
CA ALA A 60 26.28 -20.05 -17.18
C ALA A 60 25.33 -18.91 -17.52
N MET A 61 24.59 -19.01 -18.63
CA MET A 61 23.60 -18.01 -18.98
C MET A 61 22.50 -17.97 -17.92
N ILE A 62 22.27 -16.77 -17.34
CA ILE A 62 21.18 -16.57 -16.37
C ILE A 62 19.84 -16.64 -17.10
N VAL A 63 18.97 -17.54 -16.65
CA VAL A 63 17.65 -17.80 -17.23
C VAL A 63 16.50 -17.26 -16.38
N ALA A 64 16.74 -17.03 -15.07
CA ALA A 64 15.73 -16.48 -14.17
C ALA A 64 16.38 -15.71 -13.02
N ILE A 65 15.66 -14.72 -12.47
CA ILE A 65 15.98 -14.06 -11.22
C ILE A 65 14.75 -14.16 -10.31
N TYR A 66 14.95 -14.56 -9.06
CA TYR A 66 13.91 -14.63 -8.03
C TYR A 66 14.23 -13.67 -6.92
N TYR A 67 13.19 -13.08 -6.28
CA TYR A 67 13.40 -12.09 -5.24
C TYR A 67 12.35 -12.13 -4.13
N THR A 68 12.69 -11.53 -2.98
CA THR A 68 11.80 -11.18 -1.88
C THR A 68 12.00 -9.70 -1.50
N LEU A 69 10.98 -9.06 -0.93
CA LEU A 69 11.04 -7.66 -0.45
C LEU A 69 10.97 -7.54 1.08
N ASP A 70 10.63 -8.59 1.77
CA ASP A 70 10.40 -8.66 3.23
C ASP A 70 11.65 -9.07 4.02
N GLY A 71 12.78 -9.28 3.34
CA GLY A 71 14.04 -9.70 3.93
C GLY A 71 14.17 -11.20 4.18
N ARG A 72 13.17 -12.03 3.86
CA ARG A 72 13.34 -13.48 3.82
C ARG A 72 14.34 -13.86 2.74
N GLN A 73 15.06 -14.96 2.93
CA GLN A 73 16.00 -15.48 1.95
C GLN A 73 15.30 -15.76 0.62
N ALA A 74 15.89 -15.31 -0.49
CA ALA A 74 15.37 -15.62 -1.82
C ALA A 74 15.68 -17.07 -2.19
N THR A 75 14.67 -17.76 -2.72
CA THR A 75 14.77 -19.14 -3.23
C THR A 75 14.13 -19.23 -4.62
N THR A 76 14.22 -20.36 -5.27
CA THR A 76 13.54 -20.60 -6.56
C THR A 76 12.00 -20.64 -6.44
N GLU A 77 11.47 -20.68 -5.22
CA GLU A 77 10.03 -20.58 -4.91
C GLU A 77 9.59 -19.13 -4.62
N SER A 78 10.54 -18.20 -4.57
CA SER A 78 10.25 -16.77 -4.38
C SER A 78 9.66 -16.16 -5.64
N THR A 79 9.29 -14.89 -5.59
CA THR A 79 8.71 -14.18 -6.74
C THR A 79 9.67 -14.12 -7.91
N LEU A 80 9.24 -14.61 -9.07
CA LEU A 80 10.01 -14.49 -10.32
C LEU A 80 10.03 -13.03 -10.78
N TYR A 81 11.22 -12.51 -11.07
CA TYR A 81 11.40 -11.18 -11.61
C TYR A 81 11.05 -11.13 -13.10
N THR A 82 9.97 -10.46 -13.46
CA THR A 82 9.49 -10.28 -14.84
C THR A 82 9.42 -8.82 -15.26
N GLU A 83 9.29 -7.90 -14.30
CA GLU A 83 9.14 -6.47 -14.54
C GLU A 83 9.77 -5.63 -13.41
N PRO A 84 10.04 -4.33 -13.62
CA PRO A 84 10.62 -3.48 -12.59
C PRO A 84 9.77 -3.41 -11.34
N ILE A 85 10.38 -3.66 -10.18
CA ILE A 85 9.75 -3.71 -8.86
C ILE A 85 9.49 -2.29 -8.36
N GLN A 86 8.24 -1.95 -8.08
CA GLN A 86 7.89 -0.71 -7.41
C GLN A 86 8.08 -0.88 -5.90
N LEU A 87 9.02 -0.13 -5.30
CA LEU A 87 9.20 -0.18 -3.84
C LEU A 87 8.00 0.46 -3.11
N PRO A 88 7.53 -0.15 -2.01
CA PRO A 88 6.55 0.46 -1.12
C PRO A 88 7.19 1.62 -0.32
N ILE A 89 6.34 2.46 0.28
CA ILE A 89 6.79 3.41 1.31
C ILE A 89 7.16 2.63 2.57
N GLY A 90 8.18 3.13 3.28
CA GLY A 90 8.75 2.48 4.45
C GLY A 90 10.02 1.71 4.15
N ASP A 91 10.36 0.79 5.02
CA ASP A 91 11.56 -0.02 4.92
C ASP A 91 11.28 -1.27 4.08
N SER A 92 12.20 -1.56 3.16
CA SER A 92 12.18 -2.78 2.34
C SER A 92 13.57 -3.40 2.34
N ARG A 93 13.63 -4.72 2.43
CA ARG A 93 14.87 -5.48 2.27
C ARG A 93 14.73 -6.42 1.09
N LEU A 94 15.30 -5.98 -0.03
CA LEU A 94 15.30 -6.75 -1.28
C LEU A 94 16.43 -7.77 -1.24
N ARG A 95 16.07 -9.05 -1.34
CA ARG A 95 17.01 -10.15 -1.53
C ARG A 95 16.70 -10.84 -2.86
N ALA A 96 17.74 -11.21 -3.61
CA ALA A 96 17.55 -11.82 -4.92
C ALA A 96 18.66 -12.81 -5.26
N ILE A 97 18.28 -13.87 -5.98
CA ILE A 97 19.16 -14.87 -6.56
C ILE A 97 18.92 -14.97 -8.05
N ALA A 98 19.93 -15.39 -8.80
CA ALA A 98 19.82 -15.73 -10.22
C ALA A 98 20.02 -17.23 -10.41
N VAL A 99 19.33 -17.81 -11.37
CA VAL A 99 19.45 -19.21 -11.77
C VAL A 99 20.06 -19.27 -13.15
N ALA A 100 21.13 -20.05 -13.30
CA ALA A 100 21.79 -20.27 -14.57
C ALA A 100 21.17 -21.46 -15.33
N SER A 101 21.39 -21.52 -16.65
CA SER A 101 20.91 -22.58 -17.55
C SER A 101 21.37 -23.98 -17.14
N ASN A 102 22.45 -24.10 -16.40
CA ASN A 102 22.98 -25.36 -15.85
C ASN A 102 22.42 -25.70 -14.46
N GLY A 103 21.38 -24.97 -13.97
CA GLY A 103 20.73 -25.17 -12.69
C GLY A 103 21.47 -24.59 -11.47
N LYS A 104 22.67 -23.99 -11.64
CA LYS A 104 23.37 -23.36 -10.53
C LYS A 104 22.70 -22.06 -10.10
N ILE A 105 22.63 -21.87 -8.78
CA ILE A 105 22.12 -20.66 -8.13
C ILE A 105 23.29 -19.73 -7.82
N SER A 106 23.10 -18.43 -8.06
CA SER A 106 24.09 -17.39 -7.79
C SER A 106 24.28 -17.15 -6.30
N TYR A 107 25.30 -16.37 -5.95
CA TYR A 107 25.32 -15.68 -4.67
C TYR A 107 24.10 -14.77 -4.55
N GLU A 108 23.66 -14.51 -3.31
CA GLU A 108 22.49 -13.70 -3.06
C GLU A 108 22.84 -12.20 -3.03
N MET A 109 22.01 -11.40 -3.69
CA MET A 109 21.98 -9.95 -3.50
C MET A 109 21.15 -9.60 -2.27
N ASN A 110 21.60 -8.65 -1.45
CA ASN A 110 20.88 -8.19 -0.27
C ASN A 110 21.06 -6.67 -0.14
N VAL A 111 19.96 -5.94 -0.37
CA VAL A 111 19.93 -4.48 -0.43
C VAL A 111 18.76 -3.95 0.40
N THR A 112 19.01 -2.92 1.21
CA THR A 112 17.99 -2.27 2.03
C THR A 112 17.61 -0.92 1.46
N TYR A 113 16.32 -0.64 1.41
CA TYR A 113 15.77 0.63 0.97
C TYR A 113 14.85 1.20 2.03
N LYS A 114 14.89 2.50 2.22
CA LYS A 114 13.89 3.26 2.96
C LYS A 114 13.27 4.30 2.05
N VAL A 115 11.97 4.19 1.80
CA VAL A 115 11.23 5.17 1.00
C VAL A 115 10.45 6.06 1.94
N GLU A 116 10.82 7.35 2.02
CA GLU A 116 10.14 8.33 2.88
C GLU A 116 8.74 8.70 2.35
N GLY A 117 8.55 8.60 1.04
CA GLY A 117 7.30 8.92 0.38
C GLY A 117 7.05 10.41 0.20
N ASN A 118 6.05 10.74 -0.60
CA ASN A 118 5.60 12.12 -0.76
C ASN A 118 4.36 12.37 0.11
N LEU A 119 4.55 12.89 1.33
CA LEU A 119 3.47 13.23 2.26
C LEU A 119 2.44 14.19 1.68
N LYS A 120 2.79 14.98 0.65
CA LYS A 120 1.88 15.95 0.02
C LYS A 120 0.67 15.31 -0.66
N ASN A 121 0.76 14.05 -1.02
CA ASN A 121 -0.31 13.32 -1.72
C ASN A 121 -1.14 12.41 -0.81
N MET A 122 -0.84 12.31 0.48
CA MET A 122 -1.67 11.60 1.45
C MET A 122 -2.79 12.49 1.96
N PHE A 123 -3.91 11.88 2.35
CA PHE A 123 -4.99 12.58 3.03
C PHE A 123 -4.51 13.12 4.38
N GLY A 124 -4.87 14.35 4.73
CA GLY A 124 -4.37 14.98 5.96
C GLY A 124 -5.12 16.25 6.34
N SER A 125 -4.62 16.93 7.38
CA SER A 125 -5.28 18.06 8.04
C SER A 125 -5.61 19.27 7.15
N LYS A 126 -5.00 19.39 5.98
CA LYS A 126 -5.29 20.46 4.99
C LYS A 126 -6.42 20.10 4.04
N ASP A 127 -6.86 18.86 4.05
CA ASP A 127 -7.94 18.37 3.20
C ASP A 127 -9.29 18.70 3.84
N THR A 128 -9.99 19.69 3.30
CA THR A 128 -11.28 20.16 3.78
C THR A 128 -12.42 19.68 2.88
N PHE A 129 -13.61 19.55 3.44
CA PHE A 129 -14.82 19.16 2.74
C PHE A 129 -15.69 20.41 2.52
N ASN A 130 -15.82 20.91 1.30
CA ASN A 130 -16.59 22.14 1.00
C ASN A 130 -16.20 23.34 1.88
N ASN A 131 -14.91 23.52 2.14
CA ASN A 131 -14.36 24.50 3.10
C ASN A 131 -14.84 24.33 4.55
N MET A 132 -15.46 23.21 4.88
CA MET A 132 -15.81 22.83 6.25
C MET A 132 -14.63 22.13 6.91
N GLU A 133 -14.53 22.27 8.23
CA GLU A 133 -13.58 21.56 9.07
C GLU A 133 -14.33 20.81 10.18
N LEU A 134 -14.00 19.54 10.36
CA LEU A 134 -14.54 18.77 11.48
C LEU A 134 -14.10 19.39 12.80
N TYR A 135 -15.02 19.39 13.76
CA TYR A 135 -14.81 19.93 15.10
C TYR A 135 -14.60 21.46 15.17
N LYS A 136 -14.92 22.15 14.04
CA LYS A 136 -14.90 23.64 13.97
C LYS A 136 -16.14 24.20 13.30
N THR A 137 -16.64 23.55 12.25
CA THR A 137 -17.81 24.04 11.52
C THR A 137 -19.07 23.92 12.37
N GLY A 138 -19.64 25.06 12.76
CA GLY A 138 -20.85 25.12 13.59
C GLY A 138 -22.12 24.78 12.83
N TYR A 139 -23.14 24.27 13.54
CA TYR A 139 -24.46 23.93 13.00
C TYR A 139 -25.10 25.05 12.18
N LYS A 140 -25.08 26.31 12.68
CA LYS A 140 -25.63 27.47 11.97
C LYS A 140 -24.94 27.72 10.62
N THR A 141 -23.61 27.56 10.58
CA THR A 141 -22.82 27.72 9.35
C THR A 141 -23.15 26.60 8.36
N PHE A 142 -23.28 25.39 8.86
CA PHE A 142 -23.62 24.22 8.05
C PHE A 142 -25.02 24.36 7.41
N THR A 143 -26.05 24.70 8.22
CA THR A 143 -27.44 24.86 7.74
C THR A 143 -27.61 26.04 6.79
N LYS A 144 -26.81 27.11 6.94
CA LYS A 144 -26.79 28.22 5.97
C LYS A 144 -26.35 27.75 4.59
N SER A 145 -25.44 26.78 4.50
CA SER A 145 -24.93 26.27 3.23
C SER A 145 -25.78 25.14 2.62
N TRP A 146 -26.37 24.28 3.46
CA TRP A 146 -27.01 23.05 3.05
C TRP A 146 -28.49 22.94 3.37
N GLY A 147 -29.08 24.03 3.91
CA GLY A 147 -30.49 24.12 4.29
C GLY A 147 -30.78 23.50 5.65
N SER A 148 -32.06 23.55 6.02
CA SER A 148 -32.56 22.93 7.25
C SER A 148 -32.72 21.44 7.08
N PRO A 149 -32.37 20.62 8.09
CA PRO A 149 -32.62 19.18 8.07
C PRO A 149 -34.12 18.86 8.18
N LYS A 150 -34.51 17.63 7.88
CA LYS A 150 -35.84 17.08 8.14
C LYS A 150 -36.08 16.90 9.64
N SER A 151 -35.10 16.41 10.35
CA SER A 151 -35.08 16.32 11.80
C SER A 151 -33.73 16.74 12.36
N TYR A 152 -33.73 17.26 13.58
CA TYR A 152 -32.54 17.60 14.35
C TYR A 152 -32.79 17.21 15.81
N GLU A 153 -32.20 16.13 16.23
CA GLU A 153 -32.49 15.49 17.52
C GLU A 153 -31.21 15.20 18.29
N ILE A 154 -31.32 15.18 19.61
CA ILE A 154 -30.24 14.76 20.49
C ILE A 154 -30.09 13.22 20.38
N LEU A 155 -28.85 12.76 20.27
CA LEU A 155 -28.55 11.33 20.30
C LEU A 155 -28.59 10.77 21.73
N PRO A 156 -28.88 9.46 21.91
CA PRO A 156 -28.68 8.80 23.17
C PRO A 156 -27.24 8.96 23.69
N GLU A 157 -27.03 9.06 24.98
CA GLU A 157 -25.71 9.29 25.59
C GLU A 157 -24.67 8.23 25.16
N SER A 158 -25.10 6.98 24.91
CA SER A 158 -24.25 5.90 24.38
C SER A 158 -23.71 6.15 22.97
N GLU A 159 -24.30 7.09 22.24
CA GLU A 159 -23.91 7.48 20.88
C GLU A 159 -23.21 8.85 20.82
N TRP A 160 -22.92 9.45 21.97
CA TRP A 160 -22.22 10.73 22.01
C TRP A 160 -20.79 10.58 21.51
N TYR A 161 -20.28 11.64 20.92
CA TYR A 161 -18.92 11.72 20.38
C TYR A 161 -17.85 11.40 21.45
N GLY A 162 -18.11 11.71 22.70
CA GLY A 162 -17.25 11.44 23.84
C GLY A 162 -17.96 11.70 25.16
N PRO A 163 -17.38 11.34 26.29
CA PRO A 163 -17.95 11.62 27.62
C PRO A 163 -18.30 13.07 27.77
N ASP A 164 -19.48 13.36 28.31
CA ASP A 164 -20.02 14.73 28.53
C ASP A 164 -20.11 15.61 27.27
N MET A 165 -20.11 14.99 26.08
CA MET A 165 -20.21 15.69 24.80
C MET A 165 -21.55 15.45 24.12
N GLU A 166 -22.56 16.17 24.56
CA GLU A 166 -23.90 16.12 24.00
C GLU A 166 -23.86 16.17 22.47
N SER A 167 -24.41 15.15 21.82
CA SER A 167 -24.33 14.98 20.37
C SER A 167 -25.71 15.00 19.72
N TYR A 168 -25.77 15.57 18.54
CA TYR A 168 -27.01 15.82 17.80
C TYR A 168 -26.90 15.22 16.40
N GLU A 169 -27.98 14.66 15.91
CA GLU A 169 -28.10 14.15 14.54
C GLU A 169 -29.06 15.02 13.73
N ALA A 170 -28.60 15.45 12.58
CA ALA A 170 -29.38 16.19 11.57
C ALA A 170 -29.61 15.29 10.35
N ILE A 171 -30.84 14.92 10.06
CA ILE A 171 -31.22 14.06 8.94
C ILE A 171 -31.67 14.92 7.75
N TYR A 172 -31.05 14.70 6.60
CA TYR A 172 -31.34 15.35 5.33
C TYR A 172 -31.87 14.34 4.30
N ASN A 173 -32.39 14.81 3.16
CA ASN A 173 -32.76 13.94 2.03
C ASN A 173 -31.54 13.18 1.43
N TRP A 174 -30.36 13.73 1.62
CA TRP A 174 -29.12 13.28 1.02
C TRP A 174 -28.14 12.66 2.04
N GLY A 175 -28.56 12.46 3.28
CA GLY A 175 -27.70 11.84 4.29
C GLY A 175 -27.84 12.43 5.68
N VAL A 176 -26.78 12.31 6.47
CA VAL A 176 -26.75 12.61 7.89
C VAL A 176 -25.55 13.50 8.22
N ALA A 177 -25.77 14.49 9.09
CA ALA A 177 -24.70 15.25 9.72
C ALA A 177 -24.85 15.19 11.24
N ARG A 178 -23.74 14.88 11.95
CA ARG A 178 -23.74 14.85 13.42
C ARG A 178 -22.88 15.97 13.99
N PHE A 179 -23.37 16.57 15.06
CA PHE A 179 -22.75 17.70 15.74
C PHE A 179 -22.60 17.38 17.22
N CYS A 180 -21.51 17.84 17.82
CA CYS A 180 -21.31 17.74 19.26
C CYS A 180 -21.04 19.09 19.91
N VAL A 181 -21.40 19.24 21.18
CA VAL A 181 -21.12 20.44 21.97
C VAL A 181 -19.76 20.29 22.65
N LYS A 182 -18.82 21.17 22.32
CA LYS A 182 -17.44 21.15 22.86
C LYS A 182 -17.36 21.56 24.33
N THR A 183 -18.26 22.41 24.77
CA THR A 183 -18.34 22.96 26.13
C THR A 183 -19.80 23.12 26.48
N LYS A 184 -20.11 23.13 27.79
CA LYS A 184 -21.46 23.20 28.33
C LYS A 184 -22.33 24.34 27.76
N ASP A 185 -21.70 25.42 27.26
CA ASP A 185 -22.35 26.60 26.68
C ASP A 185 -21.95 26.81 25.20
N GLY A 186 -21.33 25.83 24.57
CA GLY A 186 -20.82 25.92 23.20
C GLY A 186 -21.88 25.68 22.14
N SER A 187 -21.69 26.28 20.96
CA SER A 187 -22.49 25.90 19.79
C SER A 187 -22.08 24.53 19.24
N PRO A 188 -23.04 23.69 18.81
CA PRO A 188 -22.73 22.38 18.22
C PRO A 188 -21.84 22.50 17.00
N VAL A 189 -20.78 21.67 16.92
CA VAL A 189 -19.82 21.62 15.84
C VAL A 189 -19.82 20.25 15.15
N LEU A 190 -19.67 20.25 13.83
CA LEU A 190 -19.69 19.06 12.98
C LEU A 190 -18.56 18.11 13.33
N TYR A 191 -18.86 16.81 13.55
CA TYR A 191 -17.86 15.76 13.71
C TYR A 191 -18.07 14.57 12.75
N TYR A 192 -19.25 14.46 12.14
CA TYR A 192 -19.63 13.40 11.23
C TYR A 192 -20.47 13.95 10.09
N LEU A 193 -20.17 13.53 8.86
CA LEU A 193 -20.95 13.80 7.66
C LEU A 193 -21.02 12.54 6.80
N ASP A 194 -22.22 12.11 6.51
CA ASP A 194 -22.53 11.04 5.56
C ASP A 194 -23.42 11.63 4.46
N THR A 195 -22.98 11.54 3.21
CA THR A 195 -23.66 12.24 2.13
C THR A 195 -23.69 11.45 0.80
N THR A 196 -24.85 11.49 0.15
CA THR A 196 -25.05 11.08 -1.26
C THR A 196 -25.20 12.30 -2.19
N ASN A 197 -24.98 13.52 -1.69
CA ASN A 197 -25.17 14.76 -2.43
C ASN A 197 -24.02 15.03 -3.40
N SER A 198 -24.25 14.87 -4.70
CA SER A 198 -23.26 15.13 -5.75
C SER A 198 -22.82 16.60 -5.88
N LYS A 199 -23.56 17.55 -5.27
CA LYS A 199 -23.18 18.97 -5.22
C LYS A 199 -22.17 19.29 -4.12
N MET A 200 -22.01 18.38 -3.15
CA MET A 200 -20.99 18.51 -2.12
C MET A 200 -19.61 18.14 -2.69
N THR A 201 -18.63 18.98 -2.45
CA THR A 201 -17.25 18.76 -2.89
C THR A 201 -16.42 18.27 -1.71
N ALA A 202 -16.07 17.00 -1.74
CA ALA A 202 -15.14 16.38 -0.80
C ALA A 202 -13.68 16.83 -1.10
N PRO A 203 -12.71 16.54 -0.22
CA PRO A 203 -11.33 16.94 -0.41
C PRO A 203 -10.79 16.64 -1.81
N ARG A 204 -9.95 17.55 -2.33
CA ARG A 204 -9.31 17.47 -3.66
C ARG A 204 -10.28 17.41 -4.83
N SER A 205 -11.44 18.05 -4.66
CA SER A 205 -12.51 18.10 -5.67
C SER A 205 -13.10 16.75 -6.04
N THR A 206 -13.07 15.79 -5.12
CA THR A 206 -13.80 14.53 -5.25
C THR A 206 -15.28 14.73 -4.91
N ARG A 207 -16.16 13.86 -5.40
CA ARG A 207 -17.60 13.94 -5.16
C ARG A 207 -18.32 12.63 -5.49
N VAL A 208 -19.54 12.51 -5.06
CA VAL A 208 -20.47 11.44 -5.49
C VAL A 208 -20.62 11.46 -7.01
N GLY A 209 -20.67 10.30 -7.64
CA GLY A 209 -20.72 10.09 -9.09
C GLY A 209 -19.33 10.02 -9.77
N MET A 210 -18.23 10.12 -9.02
CA MET A 210 -16.89 9.90 -9.60
C MET A 210 -16.54 8.42 -9.64
N LYS A 211 -15.84 7.98 -10.70
CA LYS A 211 -15.25 6.64 -10.75
C LYS A 211 -14.14 6.48 -9.70
N ALA A 212 -14.00 5.29 -9.14
CA ALA A 212 -13.00 4.95 -8.13
C ALA A 212 -11.58 5.33 -8.55
N ASP A 213 -11.18 5.04 -9.81
CA ASP A 213 -9.85 5.38 -10.32
C ASP A 213 -9.60 6.90 -10.33
N ALA A 214 -10.62 7.71 -10.58
CA ALA A 214 -10.52 9.16 -10.53
C ALA A 214 -10.32 9.69 -9.09
N VAL A 215 -10.90 9.01 -8.09
CA VAL A 215 -10.66 9.29 -6.67
C VAL A 215 -9.25 8.86 -6.28
N LEU A 216 -8.85 7.62 -6.60
CA LEU A 216 -7.53 7.07 -6.32
C LEU A 216 -6.41 7.95 -6.88
N ALA A 217 -6.59 8.51 -8.09
CA ALA A 217 -5.63 9.41 -8.73
C ALA A 217 -5.40 10.73 -7.96
N LYS A 218 -6.28 11.10 -7.01
CA LYS A 218 -6.13 12.31 -6.18
C LYS A 218 -5.25 12.11 -4.96
N TYR A 219 -5.02 10.88 -4.56
CA TYR A 219 -4.29 10.52 -3.36
C TYR A 219 -3.08 9.63 -3.68
N ARG A 220 -2.24 9.42 -2.68
CA ARG A 220 -1.16 8.45 -2.77
C ARG A 220 -1.72 7.04 -3.00
N ASP A 221 -1.12 6.32 -3.91
CA ASP A 221 -1.45 4.93 -4.21
C ASP A 221 -0.16 4.15 -4.50
N LEU A 222 0.05 3.06 -3.77
CA LEU A 222 1.20 2.16 -3.91
C LEU A 222 1.04 1.16 -5.07
N GLY A 223 -0.14 1.15 -5.69
CA GLY A 223 -0.48 0.24 -6.78
C GLY A 223 -1.19 -1.03 -6.31
N GLN A 224 -1.64 -1.83 -7.27
CA GLN A 224 -2.50 -3.00 -7.00
C GLN A 224 -1.78 -4.15 -6.27
N ALA A 225 -0.46 -4.21 -6.36
CA ALA A 225 0.33 -5.27 -5.73
C ALA A 225 0.60 -5.04 -4.24
N ALA A 226 0.34 -3.82 -3.73
CA ALA A 226 0.50 -3.53 -2.31
C ALA A 226 -0.74 -3.99 -1.55
N LEU A 227 -0.59 -4.97 -0.66
CA LEU A 227 -1.65 -5.53 0.16
C LEU A 227 -1.35 -5.31 1.65
N ASP A 228 -2.42 -5.17 2.45
CA ASP A 228 -2.34 -5.23 3.91
C ASP A 228 -2.32 -6.68 4.42
N ALA A 229 -2.32 -6.86 5.75
CA ALA A 229 -2.31 -8.18 6.37
C ALA A 229 -3.56 -9.02 6.06
N ASP A 230 -4.68 -8.38 5.74
CA ASP A 230 -5.96 -9.00 5.43
C ASP A 230 -6.16 -9.23 3.93
N GLY A 231 -5.15 -8.90 3.11
CA GLY A 231 -5.19 -9.04 1.66
C GLY A 231 -5.93 -7.93 0.91
N ASN A 232 -6.30 -6.82 1.59
CA ASN A 232 -6.89 -5.67 0.94
C ASN A 232 -5.81 -4.81 0.29
N ARG A 233 -6.16 -4.08 -0.77
CA ARG A 233 -5.23 -3.16 -1.42
C ARG A 233 -4.84 -2.02 -0.48
N LEU A 234 -3.56 -1.93 -0.19
CA LEU A 234 -2.97 -0.87 0.61
C LEU A 234 -2.60 0.31 -0.28
N LEU A 235 -3.27 1.44 -0.12
CA LEU A 235 -2.97 2.64 -0.89
C LEU A 235 -1.72 3.34 -0.36
N TYR A 236 -1.58 3.43 0.95
CA TYR A 236 -0.36 3.82 1.66
C TYR A 236 -0.47 3.49 3.15
N ASN A 237 0.67 3.31 3.78
CA ASN A 237 0.79 3.17 5.23
C ASN A 237 2.07 3.85 5.70
N LEU A 238 1.95 4.81 6.59
CA LEU A 238 3.07 5.49 7.21
C LEU A 238 3.11 5.15 8.69
N ASN A 239 3.89 4.13 9.04
CA ASN A 239 4.05 3.64 10.42
C ASN A 239 5.07 4.43 11.24
N SER A 240 5.89 5.29 10.65
CA SER A 240 6.93 6.04 11.35
C SER A 240 6.37 7.27 12.06
N GLY A 241 5.68 7.06 13.18
CA GLY A 241 5.20 8.14 14.05
C GLY A 241 3.87 8.79 13.65
N ASN A 242 3.49 8.76 12.38
CA ASN A 242 2.20 9.24 11.88
C ASN A 242 1.42 8.06 11.31
N TYR A 243 0.36 7.63 11.99
CA TYR A 243 -0.54 6.56 11.52
C TYR A 243 -1.47 7.08 10.41
N GLN A 244 -0.88 7.56 9.30
CA GLN A 244 -1.63 7.89 8.10
C GLN A 244 -1.69 6.67 7.21
N PHE A 245 -2.87 6.20 6.85
CA PHE A 245 -3.02 5.08 5.95
C PHE A 245 -4.21 5.25 5.02
N GLY A 246 -4.20 4.52 3.92
CA GLY A 246 -5.31 4.44 2.99
C GLY A 246 -5.47 3.01 2.50
N THR A 247 -6.70 2.54 2.39
CA THR A 247 -7.04 1.20 1.91
C THR A 247 -8.16 1.27 0.87
N TYR A 248 -8.16 0.29 -0.04
CA TYR A 248 -9.29 -0.01 -0.93
C TYR A 248 -9.67 -1.46 -0.70
N ARG A 249 -10.84 -1.67 -0.12
CA ARG A 249 -11.26 -2.98 0.36
C ARG A 249 -12.73 -3.27 0.06
N LYS A 250 -13.07 -4.54 0.16
CA LYS A 250 -14.47 -5.01 0.13
C LYS A 250 -15.04 -4.94 1.55
N GLU A 251 -16.17 -4.29 1.69
CA GLU A 251 -16.92 -4.18 2.95
C GLU A 251 -17.74 -5.45 3.23
N VAL A 252 -18.27 -5.55 4.46
CA VAL A 252 -19.07 -6.69 4.91
C VAL A 252 -20.32 -6.91 4.06
N ASP A 253 -20.91 -5.82 3.54
CA ASP A 253 -22.08 -5.85 2.65
C ASP A 253 -21.75 -6.25 1.20
N GLY A 254 -20.47 -6.53 0.92
CA GLY A 254 -19.98 -6.97 -0.39
C GLY A 254 -19.62 -5.84 -1.35
N ARG A 255 -19.87 -4.59 -1.02
CA ARG A 255 -19.48 -3.41 -1.80
C ARG A 255 -18.02 -3.05 -1.55
N TYR A 256 -17.42 -2.30 -2.46
CA TYR A 256 -16.08 -1.79 -2.28
C TYR A 256 -16.09 -0.38 -1.68
N ALA A 257 -15.07 -0.07 -0.92
CA ALA A 257 -14.85 1.27 -0.40
C ALA A 257 -13.38 1.67 -0.41
N ILE A 258 -13.13 2.98 -0.54
CA ILE A 258 -11.81 3.59 -0.44
C ILE A 258 -11.80 4.37 0.87
N HIS A 259 -10.87 4.07 1.75
CA HIS A 259 -10.73 4.72 3.05
C HIS A 259 -9.39 5.43 3.17
N TYR A 260 -9.42 6.63 3.71
CA TYR A 260 -8.24 7.43 4.04
C TYR A 260 -8.32 7.90 5.48
N TYR A 261 -7.22 7.76 6.21
CA TYR A 261 -7.13 8.08 7.63
C TYR A 261 -5.92 8.94 7.94
N TYR A 262 -6.07 9.89 8.87
CA TYR A 262 -4.93 10.55 9.52
C TYR A 262 -5.22 10.81 10.99
N PRO A 263 -4.21 10.73 11.88
CA PRO A 263 -4.36 10.99 13.31
C PRO A 263 -4.38 12.48 13.60
N ILE A 264 -5.04 12.87 14.69
CA ILE A 264 -5.01 14.21 15.26
C ILE A 264 -4.26 14.16 16.58
N GLY A 265 -3.25 15.06 16.75
CA GLY A 265 -2.43 15.13 17.96
C GLY A 265 -1.42 13.98 18.08
N ASP A 266 -0.67 14.03 19.18
CA ASP A 266 0.48 13.14 19.39
C ASP A 266 0.09 11.76 19.96
N LYS A 267 -1.10 11.65 20.56
CA LYS A 267 -1.54 10.44 21.28
C LYS A 267 -2.17 9.35 20.42
N LYS A 268 -2.44 9.65 19.14
CA LYS A 268 -3.02 8.69 18.17
C LYS A 268 -4.36 8.07 18.60
N GLU A 269 -5.08 8.77 19.46
CA GLU A 269 -6.39 8.34 19.96
C GLU A 269 -7.54 8.89 19.13
N VAL A 270 -7.27 9.95 18.35
CA VAL A 270 -8.28 10.61 17.53
C VAL A 270 -7.86 10.59 16.07
N PHE A 271 -8.78 10.15 15.22
CA PHE A 271 -8.57 10.07 13.77
C PHE A 271 -9.59 10.88 13.00
N VAL A 272 -9.19 11.32 11.81
CA VAL A 272 -10.11 11.75 10.76
C VAL A 272 -10.10 10.69 9.68
N GLU A 273 -11.28 10.26 9.31
CA GLU A 273 -11.54 9.33 8.23
C GLU A 273 -12.29 10.03 7.09
N LEU A 274 -11.91 9.69 5.88
CA LEU A 274 -12.64 10.03 4.65
C LEU A 274 -12.84 8.74 3.86
N SER A 275 -14.09 8.34 3.69
CA SER A 275 -14.46 7.08 3.04
C SER A 275 -15.37 7.32 1.85
N TYR A 276 -15.06 6.64 0.74
CA TYR A 276 -15.85 6.64 -0.48
C TYR A 276 -16.42 5.24 -0.68
N TYR A 277 -17.73 5.09 -0.57
CA TYR A 277 -18.43 3.84 -0.83
C TYR A 277 -18.82 3.78 -2.30
N LEU A 278 -18.60 2.64 -2.93
CA LEU A 278 -18.74 2.45 -4.37
C LEU A 278 -19.94 1.55 -4.67
N ASP A 279 -20.64 1.88 -5.74
CA ASP A 279 -21.67 1.03 -6.31
C ASP A 279 -21.08 -0.14 -7.16
N GLY A 280 -21.95 -0.91 -7.80
CA GLY A 280 -21.57 -2.05 -8.65
C GLY A 280 -20.77 -1.66 -9.90
N GLU A 281 -20.82 -0.40 -10.33
CA GLU A 281 -20.10 0.13 -11.47
C GLU A 281 -18.79 0.86 -11.07
N GLN A 282 -18.41 0.75 -9.80
CA GLN A 282 -17.23 1.42 -9.22
C GLN A 282 -17.35 2.96 -9.27
N GLU A 283 -18.56 3.48 -9.14
CA GLU A 283 -18.80 4.90 -8.92
C GLU A 283 -19.05 5.19 -7.43
N VAL A 284 -18.63 6.36 -6.99
CA VAL A 284 -18.88 6.83 -5.62
C VAL A 284 -20.37 7.10 -5.46
N GLU A 285 -21.06 6.28 -4.69
CA GLU A 285 -22.48 6.47 -4.35
C GLU A 285 -22.67 7.28 -3.06
N ARG A 286 -21.69 7.19 -2.13
CA ARG A 286 -21.79 7.80 -0.79
C ARG A 286 -20.40 8.16 -0.29
N ILE A 287 -20.29 9.27 0.44
CA ILE A 287 -19.07 9.74 1.07
C ILE A 287 -19.33 9.92 2.56
N VAL A 288 -18.45 9.35 3.39
CA VAL A 288 -18.43 9.56 4.84
C VAL A 288 -17.16 10.31 5.21
N TRP A 289 -17.31 11.36 5.99
CA TRP A 289 -16.20 12.15 6.54
C TRP A 289 -16.43 12.36 8.02
N GLN A 290 -15.54 11.81 8.85
CA GLN A 290 -15.76 11.80 10.28
C GLN A 290 -14.47 12.00 11.09
N ARG A 291 -14.65 12.47 12.29
CA ARG A 291 -13.66 12.45 13.36
C ARG A 291 -14.17 11.51 14.45
N TYR A 292 -13.36 10.54 14.84
CA TYR A 292 -13.70 9.58 15.89
C TYR A 292 -12.51 9.36 16.82
N GLN A 293 -12.80 8.91 18.02
CA GLN A 293 -11.80 8.40 18.95
C GLN A 293 -11.66 6.89 18.71
N SER A 294 -10.44 6.43 18.46
CA SER A 294 -10.21 4.99 18.47
C SER A 294 -10.26 4.56 19.95
N GLU A 295 -11.17 3.71 20.28
CA GLU A 295 -11.03 2.89 21.48
C GLU A 295 -9.83 1.96 21.24
N LEU A 296 -8.63 2.43 21.56
CA LEU A 296 -7.51 1.54 21.82
C LEU A 296 -7.85 0.84 23.16
N ASN A 297 -8.83 -0.05 23.12
CA ASN A 297 -9.02 -1.01 24.19
C ASN A 297 -7.80 -1.92 24.15
N GLY A 298 -6.88 -1.65 25.08
CA GLY A 298 -5.84 -2.58 25.43
C GLY A 298 -6.50 -3.89 25.89
N SER A 299 -6.05 -4.94 25.35
CA SER A 299 -6.03 -6.27 25.96
C SER A 299 -4.71 -6.92 25.61
#